data_2307679fb5fbcae6c1d735398a57c533
#
_entry.id   2307679fb5fbcae6c1d735398a57c533
#
_cell.length_a   1.000
_cell.length_b   1.000
_cell.length_c   1.000
_cell.angle_alpha   90.00
_cell.angle_beta   90.00
_cell.angle_gamma   90.00
#
_symmetry.space_group_name_H-M   'P 1'
#
loop_
_entity.id
_entity.type
_entity.pdbx_description
1 polymer ?
#
loop_
_entity_poly.entity_id
_entity_poly.type
_entity_poly.pdbx_seq_one_letter_code
_entity_poly.pdbx_strand_id
1 'polypeptide(L)'
;MMRPADKVGVALLSDEEIPTCFQVLSKSFGHDAPFVDMYFPDHDTSSGQAQGSKRLTVWKQTAKNSTFLKAVTQAGQGDQEHIIGVAIWTYMKEPPPAELDKVENVEEVWPDEDDLEFMTRLWRDYVIPRTQAIKDSYGKGIYVLELLAVHPGYQRLGAGTALVKWGTKAADERGLKAVVEGTPVARRLYEQCGLRAEIEEMRFDVGEEFIGRRKPKLIYMTREPKF
;
A
#
# COMPACT_ATOMS: atom_id res chain seq x y z
N MET A 1 -28.44 -10.43 19.83
CA MET A 1 -27.39 -11.34 20.23
C MET A 1 -26.19 -11.01 19.33
N MET A 2 -25.15 -10.36 19.85
CA MET A 2 -23.90 -10.15 19.12
C MET A 2 -23.27 -11.52 18.89
N ARG A 3 -23.02 -11.87 17.61
CA ARG A 3 -22.18 -13.03 17.29
C ARG A 3 -20.79 -12.80 17.90
N PRO A 4 -20.07 -13.84 18.37
CA PRO A 4 -18.68 -13.69 18.75
C PRO A 4 -17.96 -13.02 17.57
N ALA A 5 -17.17 -11.98 17.86
CA ALA A 5 -16.42 -11.25 16.83
C ALA A 5 -15.63 -12.26 16.00
N ASP A 6 -15.95 -12.36 14.73
CA ASP A 6 -15.26 -13.24 13.79
C ASP A 6 -13.77 -12.90 13.87
N LYS A 7 -12.99 -13.87 14.29
CA LYS A 7 -11.57 -13.66 14.59
C LYS A 7 -10.82 -13.39 13.28
N VAL A 8 -10.30 -12.18 13.13
CA VAL A 8 -9.44 -11.85 12.00
C VAL A 8 -8.06 -12.43 12.22
N GLY A 9 -7.61 -13.28 11.29
CA GLY A 9 -6.24 -13.78 11.21
C GLY A 9 -5.40 -12.95 10.24
N VAL A 10 -4.07 -12.90 10.46
CA VAL A 10 -3.11 -12.35 9.51
C VAL A 10 -2.11 -13.44 9.17
N ALA A 11 -1.88 -13.66 7.87
CA ALA A 11 -0.95 -14.66 7.36
C ALA A 11 -0.18 -14.13 6.14
N LEU A 12 0.87 -14.84 5.76
CA LEU A 12 1.59 -14.56 4.52
C LEU A 12 0.69 -14.89 3.32
N LEU A 13 0.76 -14.05 2.30
CA LEU A 13 0.06 -14.24 1.04
C LEU A 13 0.82 -15.25 0.17
N SER A 14 0.16 -16.32 -0.29
CA SER A 14 0.71 -17.24 -1.29
C SER A 14 0.49 -16.71 -2.72
N ASP A 15 1.23 -17.27 -3.70
CA ASP A 15 1.12 -16.80 -5.09
C ASP A 15 -0.25 -17.16 -5.70
N GLU A 16 -0.82 -18.30 -5.32
CA GLU A 16 -2.13 -18.77 -5.79
C GLU A 16 -3.29 -17.87 -5.32
N GLU A 17 -3.08 -17.14 -4.22
CA GLU A 17 -4.09 -16.24 -3.64
C GLU A 17 -4.06 -14.83 -4.21
N ILE A 18 -3.04 -14.49 -5.00
CA ILE A 18 -2.87 -13.15 -5.57
C ILE A 18 -4.11 -12.68 -6.34
N PRO A 19 -4.76 -13.47 -7.20
CA PRO A 19 -5.96 -13.02 -7.91
C PRO A 19 -7.09 -12.61 -6.95
N THR A 20 -7.30 -13.36 -5.87
CA THR A 20 -8.30 -13.02 -4.85
C THR A 20 -7.92 -11.75 -4.09
N CYS A 21 -6.65 -11.60 -3.74
CA CYS A 21 -6.15 -10.38 -3.10
C CYS A 21 -6.25 -9.15 -4.00
N PHE A 22 -6.00 -9.32 -5.30
CA PHE A 22 -6.15 -8.23 -6.26
C PHE A 22 -7.61 -7.78 -6.39
N GLN A 23 -8.57 -8.70 -6.35
CA GLN A 23 -10.00 -8.34 -6.28
C GLN A 23 -10.34 -7.53 -5.02
N VAL A 24 -9.75 -7.89 -3.86
CA VAL A 24 -9.91 -7.12 -2.62
C VAL A 24 -9.34 -5.71 -2.78
N LEU A 25 -8.16 -5.58 -3.37
CA LEU A 25 -7.50 -4.31 -3.67
C LEU A 25 -8.40 -3.44 -4.57
N SER A 26 -8.79 -3.96 -5.72
CA SER A 26 -9.64 -3.28 -6.69
C SER A 26 -10.94 -2.75 -6.07
N LYS A 27 -11.66 -3.60 -5.33
CA LYS A 27 -12.89 -3.22 -4.63
C LYS A 27 -12.67 -2.22 -3.51
N SER A 28 -11.52 -2.26 -2.83
CA SER A 28 -11.20 -1.38 -1.72
C SER A 28 -10.97 0.06 -2.16
N PHE A 29 -10.23 0.23 -3.25
CA PHE A 29 -9.87 1.55 -3.77
C PHE A 29 -10.93 2.10 -4.73
N GLY A 30 -11.64 1.25 -5.46
CA GLY A 30 -12.48 1.70 -6.55
C GLY A 30 -11.65 2.63 -7.46
N HIS A 31 -12.22 3.75 -7.87
CA HIS A 31 -11.50 4.80 -8.61
C HIS A 31 -11.20 6.04 -7.75
N ASP A 32 -11.02 5.86 -6.44
CA ASP A 32 -10.76 6.97 -5.51
C ASP A 32 -9.27 7.16 -5.18
N ALA A 33 -8.40 6.34 -5.75
CA ALA A 33 -6.97 6.37 -5.51
C ALA A 33 -6.17 6.52 -6.81
N PRO A 34 -5.80 7.75 -7.22
CA PRO A 34 -5.10 7.99 -8.49
C PRO A 34 -3.86 7.13 -8.71
N PHE A 35 -3.06 6.86 -7.68
CA PHE A 35 -1.92 5.95 -7.82
C PHE A 35 -2.35 4.52 -8.17
N VAL A 36 -3.47 4.04 -7.62
CA VAL A 36 -3.96 2.69 -7.93
C VAL A 36 -4.50 2.63 -9.34
N ASP A 37 -5.27 3.64 -9.77
CA ASP A 37 -5.77 3.75 -11.14
C ASP A 37 -4.64 3.78 -12.17
N MET A 38 -3.55 4.49 -11.85
CA MET A 38 -2.39 4.59 -12.74
C MET A 38 -1.53 3.32 -12.78
N TYR A 39 -1.34 2.65 -11.63
CA TYR A 39 -0.58 1.40 -11.56
C TYR A 39 -1.36 0.19 -12.10
N PHE A 40 -2.67 0.22 -11.96
CA PHE A 40 -3.57 -0.87 -12.31
C PHE A 40 -4.77 -0.33 -13.10
N PRO A 41 -4.53 0.18 -14.32
CA PRO A 41 -5.62 0.70 -15.16
C PRO A 41 -6.70 -0.37 -15.37
N ASP A 42 -7.95 0.09 -15.46
CA ASP A 42 -9.14 -0.76 -15.66
C ASP A 42 -9.25 -1.95 -14.69
N HIS A 43 -8.72 -1.79 -13.47
CA HIS A 43 -8.58 -2.86 -12.47
C HIS A 43 -9.92 -3.49 -12.03
N ASP A 44 -11.05 -2.89 -12.34
CA ASP A 44 -12.41 -3.40 -12.10
C ASP A 44 -12.95 -4.26 -13.24
N THR A 45 -12.30 -4.26 -14.41
CA THR A 45 -12.64 -5.13 -15.54
C THR A 45 -11.95 -6.50 -15.47
N SER A 46 -12.46 -7.49 -16.21
CA SER A 46 -11.85 -8.83 -16.25
C SER A 46 -10.40 -8.80 -16.76
N SER A 47 -10.12 -7.97 -17.79
CA SER A 47 -8.77 -7.82 -18.34
C SER A 47 -7.84 -7.11 -17.36
N GLY A 48 -8.31 -6.02 -16.73
CA GLY A 48 -7.53 -5.28 -15.71
C GLY A 48 -7.27 -6.13 -14.47
N GLN A 49 -8.21 -6.98 -14.04
CA GLN A 49 -8.00 -7.96 -12.96
C GLN A 49 -6.89 -8.96 -13.29
N ALA A 50 -6.88 -9.50 -14.52
CA ALA A 50 -5.84 -10.42 -14.96
C ALA A 50 -4.45 -9.72 -15.02
N GLN A 51 -4.41 -8.54 -15.62
CA GLN A 51 -3.17 -7.76 -15.74
C GLN A 51 -2.65 -7.30 -14.37
N GLY A 52 -3.52 -6.78 -13.52
CA GLY A 52 -3.15 -6.34 -12.18
C GLY A 52 -2.66 -7.48 -11.30
N SER A 53 -3.30 -8.66 -11.38
CA SER A 53 -2.82 -9.86 -10.71
C SER A 53 -1.42 -10.25 -11.18
N LYS A 54 -1.15 -10.21 -12.49
CA LYS A 54 0.18 -10.46 -13.05
C LYS A 54 1.22 -9.47 -12.50
N ARG A 55 0.91 -8.17 -12.49
CA ARG A 55 1.80 -7.13 -11.94
C ARG A 55 2.08 -7.35 -10.46
N LEU A 56 1.04 -7.66 -9.68
CA LEU A 56 1.20 -7.94 -8.25
C LEU A 56 2.04 -9.19 -7.98
N THR A 57 1.92 -10.22 -8.85
CA THR A 57 2.76 -11.42 -8.81
C THR A 57 4.23 -11.07 -9.06
N VAL A 58 4.51 -10.31 -10.12
CA VAL A 58 5.87 -9.87 -10.45
C VAL A 58 6.44 -9.06 -9.28
N TRP A 59 5.68 -8.12 -8.74
CA TRP A 59 6.11 -7.35 -7.56
C TRP A 59 6.47 -8.25 -6.39
N LYS A 60 5.62 -9.22 -6.04
CA LYS A 60 5.89 -10.17 -4.96
C LYS A 60 7.15 -11.00 -5.19
N GLN A 61 7.40 -11.42 -6.42
CA GLN A 61 8.56 -12.27 -6.78
C GLN A 61 9.88 -11.49 -6.83
N THR A 62 9.84 -10.21 -7.20
CA THR A 62 11.04 -9.37 -7.36
C THR A 62 11.41 -8.59 -6.10
N ALA A 63 10.43 -8.18 -5.31
CA ALA A 63 10.64 -7.34 -4.12
C ALA A 63 11.08 -8.16 -2.90
N LYS A 64 12.32 -8.60 -2.86
CA LYS A 64 12.91 -9.47 -1.82
C LYS A 64 12.80 -8.91 -0.39
N ASN A 65 12.72 -7.59 -0.24
CA ASN A 65 12.62 -6.91 1.04
C ASN A 65 11.17 -6.62 1.47
N SER A 66 10.19 -7.12 0.71
CA SER A 66 8.78 -6.91 0.96
C SER A 66 8.11 -8.14 1.54
N THR A 67 7.17 -7.90 2.45
CA THR A 67 6.32 -8.94 3.04
C THR A 67 4.89 -8.71 2.62
N PHE A 68 4.33 -9.66 1.91
CA PHE A 68 2.95 -9.65 1.43
C PHE A 68 2.06 -10.41 2.41
N LEU A 69 1.05 -9.73 2.92
CA LEU A 69 0.16 -10.23 3.96
C LEU A 69 -1.29 -10.26 3.46
N LYS A 70 -2.02 -11.27 3.92
CA LYS A 70 -3.48 -11.31 3.82
C LYS A 70 -4.11 -11.23 5.22
N ALA A 71 -5.27 -10.60 5.31
CA ALA A 71 -6.18 -10.74 6.45
C ALA A 71 -7.30 -11.71 6.06
N VAL A 72 -7.58 -12.66 6.93
CA VAL A 72 -8.61 -13.67 6.72
C VAL A 72 -9.62 -13.69 7.84
N THR A 73 -10.84 -14.13 7.53
CA THR A 73 -11.89 -14.37 8.52
C THR A 73 -12.65 -15.64 8.18
N GLN A 74 -13.22 -16.27 9.18
CA GLN A 74 -14.14 -17.40 9.05
C GLN A 74 -15.61 -16.93 9.10
N ALA A 75 -15.88 -15.65 8.84
CA ALA A 75 -17.23 -15.07 8.84
C ALA A 75 -18.06 -15.67 7.71
N GLY A 76 -18.99 -16.54 8.02
CA GLY A 76 -19.90 -17.14 7.03
C GLY A 76 -20.44 -18.50 7.46
N GLN A 77 -21.34 -19.08 6.66
CA GLN A 77 -21.79 -20.48 6.82
C GLN A 77 -20.72 -21.40 6.18
N GLY A 78 -19.86 -21.99 6.98
CA GLY A 78 -18.84 -22.96 6.57
C GLY A 78 -17.46 -22.66 7.16
N ASP A 79 -16.59 -23.69 7.20
CA ASP A 79 -15.20 -23.58 7.73
C ASP A 79 -14.22 -22.93 6.73
N GLN A 80 -14.72 -22.29 5.65
CA GLN A 80 -13.86 -21.70 4.63
C GLN A 80 -13.35 -20.31 5.05
N GLU A 81 -12.04 -20.13 5.02
CA GLU A 81 -11.43 -18.82 5.21
C GLU A 81 -11.69 -17.92 4.01
N HIS A 82 -12.05 -16.68 4.29
CA HIS A 82 -12.22 -15.63 3.29
C HIS A 82 -11.11 -14.61 3.43
N ILE A 83 -10.42 -14.29 2.33
CA ILE A 83 -9.46 -13.18 2.29
C ILE A 83 -10.26 -11.88 2.24
N ILE A 84 -10.06 -11.04 3.25
CA ILE A 84 -10.80 -9.79 3.44
C ILE A 84 -9.93 -8.53 3.41
N GLY A 85 -8.60 -8.71 3.40
CA GLY A 85 -7.66 -7.60 3.35
C GLY A 85 -6.29 -8.06 2.87
N VAL A 86 -5.51 -7.11 2.39
CA VAL A 86 -4.12 -7.28 1.94
C VAL A 86 -3.27 -6.12 2.41
N ALA A 87 -2.01 -6.39 2.76
CA ALA A 87 -1.02 -5.36 3.04
C ALA A 87 0.34 -5.78 2.50
N ILE A 88 1.13 -4.78 2.09
CA ILE A 88 2.52 -4.96 1.66
C ILE A 88 3.38 -4.06 2.52
N TRP A 89 4.33 -4.67 3.23
CA TRP A 89 5.32 -3.98 4.04
C TRP A 89 6.72 -4.20 3.47
N THR A 90 7.47 -3.12 3.26
CA THR A 90 8.79 -3.16 2.64
C THR A 90 9.85 -2.59 3.57
N TYR A 91 10.95 -3.31 3.77
CA TYR A 91 12.14 -2.75 4.38
C TYR A 91 12.93 -1.97 3.33
N MET A 92 13.17 -0.70 3.60
CA MET A 92 13.95 0.19 2.74
C MET A 92 15.17 0.71 3.48
N LYS A 93 16.35 0.36 3.01
CA LYS A 93 17.63 0.88 3.50
C LYS A 93 18.15 2.00 2.62
N GLU A 94 17.93 1.89 1.33
CA GLU A 94 18.31 2.88 0.34
C GLU A 94 17.07 3.61 -0.20
N PRO A 95 17.18 4.91 -0.50
CA PRO A 95 16.09 5.64 -1.13
C PRO A 95 15.68 5.02 -2.46
N PRO A 96 14.39 5.01 -2.81
CA PRO A 96 13.96 4.65 -4.15
C PRO A 96 14.52 5.66 -5.16
N PRO A 97 14.66 5.27 -6.45
CA PRO A 97 15.01 6.21 -7.51
C PRO A 97 14.06 7.40 -7.51
N ALA A 98 14.58 8.61 -7.70
CA ALA A 98 13.75 9.81 -7.79
C ALA A 98 12.98 9.89 -9.13
N GLU A 99 13.47 9.20 -10.15
CA GLU A 99 12.89 9.17 -11.50
C GLU A 99 12.37 7.76 -11.80
N LEU A 100 11.16 7.68 -12.35
CA LEU A 100 10.54 6.39 -12.71
C LEU A 100 11.17 5.73 -13.93
N ASP A 101 11.77 6.51 -14.84
CA ASP A 101 12.48 6.00 -16.01
C ASP A 101 13.62 5.02 -15.68
N LYS A 102 14.04 5.00 -14.42
CA LYS A 102 15.08 4.09 -13.90
C LYS A 102 14.51 2.85 -13.21
N VAL A 103 13.20 2.70 -13.23
CA VAL A 103 12.52 1.49 -12.71
C VAL A 103 12.39 0.47 -13.84
N GLU A 104 12.72 -0.78 -13.59
CA GLU A 104 12.56 -1.86 -14.56
C GLU A 104 11.10 -1.98 -15.04
N ASN A 105 10.91 -2.21 -16.35
CA ASN A 105 9.61 -2.42 -17.00
C ASN A 105 8.65 -1.21 -16.94
N VAL A 106 9.15 0.00 -16.81
CA VAL A 106 8.33 1.21 -16.73
C VAL A 106 7.41 1.37 -17.95
N GLU A 107 7.90 1.05 -19.16
CA GLU A 107 7.14 1.11 -20.42
C GLU A 107 6.00 0.07 -20.48
N GLU A 108 6.13 -1.07 -19.80
CA GLU A 108 5.04 -2.04 -19.70
C GLU A 108 3.90 -1.56 -18.79
N VAL A 109 4.24 -0.73 -17.80
CA VAL A 109 3.26 -0.18 -16.86
C VAL A 109 2.59 1.06 -17.44
N TRP A 110 3.36 1.97 -18.03
CA TRP A 110 2.88 3.22 -18.63
C TRP A 110 3.35 3.32 -20.08
N PRO A 111 2.64 2.70 -21.03
CA PRO A 111 2.97 2.77 -22.45
C PRO A 111 2.68 4.14 -23.08
N ASP A 112 1.86 4.96 -22.45
CA ASP A 112 1.56 6.33 -22.86
C ASP A 112 2.56 7.29 -22.24
N GLU A 113 3.20 8.13 -23.08
CA GLU A 113 4.25 9.05 -22.64
C GLU A 113 3.72 10.12 -21.67
N ASP A 114 2.49 10.62 -21.87
CA ASP A 114 1.87 11.62 -20.98
C ASP A 114 1.55 11.00 -19.62
N ASP A 115 1.12 9.74 -19.59
CA ASP A 115 0.89 9.02 -18.35
C ASP A 115 2.19 8.76 -17.59
N LEU A 116 3.24 8.37 -18.28
CA LEU A 116 4.56 8.16 -17.69
C LEU A 116 5.13 9.48 -17.12
N GLU A 117 5.05 10.57 -17.88
CA GLU A 117 5.55 11.88 -17.41
C GLU A 117 4.74 12.38 -16.21
N PHE A 118 3.41 12.27 -16.25
CA PHE A 118 2.57 12.63 -15.11
C PHE A 118 2.91 11.81 -13.86
N MET A 119 3.07 10.48 -14.01
CA MET A 119 3.46 9.61 -12.90
C MET A 119 4.87 9.90 -12.38
N THR A 120 5.81 10.21 -13.27
CA THR A 120 7.19 10.58 -12.90
C THR A 120 7.18 11.83 -12.01
N ARG A 121 6.36 12.83 -12.33
CA ARG A 121 6.23 14.05 -11.51
C ARG A 121 5.57 13.76 -10.16
N LEU A 122 4.50 12.97 -10.14
CA LEU A 122 3.90 12.52 -8.88
C LEU A 122 4.89 11.73 -8.02
N TRP A 123 5.62 10.82 -8.64
CA TRP A 123 6.60 9.96 -7.96
C TRP A 123 7.73 10.75 -7.32
N ARG A 124 8.25 11.76 -8.01
CA ARG A 124 9.31 12.64 -7.50
C ARG A 124 8.94 13.24 -6.14
N ASP A 125 7.74 13.78 -6.03
CA ASP A 125 7.26 14.38 -4.78
C ASP A 125 6.87 13.30 -3.74
N TYR A 126 6.31 12.18 -4.21
CA TYR A 126 5.90 11.07 -3.36
C TYR A 126 7.07 10.48 -2.56
N VAL A 127 8.23 10.36 -3.17
CA VAL A 127 9.39 9.73 -2.50
C VAL A 127 10.19 10.66 -1.59
N ILE A 128 9.94 11.97 -1.61
CA ILE A 128 10.70 12.95 -0.81
C ILE A 128 10.65 12.63 0.69
N PRO A 129 9.48 12.45 1.35
CA PRO A 129 9.44 12.23 2.79
C PRO A 129 10.13 10.93 3.21
N ARG A 130 9.89 9.83 2.49
CA ARG A 130 10.53 8.54 2.80
C ARG A 130 12.03 8.58 2.56
N THR A 131 12.50 9.30 1.53
CA THR A 131 13.94 9.51 1.27
C THR A 131 14.59 10.25 2.44
N GLN A 132 13.93 11.28 2.97
CA GLN A 132 14.43 11.99 4.16
C GLN A 132 14.45 11.07 5.39
N ALA A 133 13.37 10.30 5.62
CA ALA A 133 13.34 9.37 6.75
C ALA A 133 14.42 8.27 6.67
N ILE A 134 14.77 7.81 5.45
CA ILE A 134 15.89 6.87 5.25
C ILE A 134 17.22 7.54 5.62
N LYS A 135 17.47 8.78 5.16
CA LYS A 135 18.68 9.52 5.51
C LYS A 135 18.80 9.72 7.03
N ASP A 136 17.71 10.09 7.69
CA ASP A 136 17.64 10.33 9.12
C ASP A 136 17.73 9.03 9.95
N SER A 137 17.64 7.88 9.33
CA SER A 137 17.82 6.57 9.98
C SER A 137 19.28 6.21 10.27
N TYR A 138 20.23 7.00 9.78
CA TYR A 138 21.67 6.75 9.93
C TYR A 138 22.09 5.35 9.49
N GLY A 139 21.56 4.90 8.34
CA GLY A 139 21.89 3.61 7.72
C GLY A 139 21.09 2.41 8.26
N LYS A 140 20.17 2.62 9.20
CA LYS A 140 19.25 1.55 9.65
C LYS A 140 18.16 1.25 8.63
N GLY A 141 17.71 2.27 7.88
CA GLY A 141 16.55 2.19 7.00
C GLY A 141 15.22 2.37 7.73
N ILE A 142 14.14 2.18 7.00
CA ILE A 142 12.75 2.34 7.47
C ILE A 142 11.91 1.14 7.07
N TYR A 143 10.75 0.98 7.69
CA TYR A 143 9.77 -0.04 7.31
C TYR A 143 8.50 0.62 6.79
N VAL A 144 8.22 0.44 5.50
CA VAL A 144 7.19 1.17 4.76
C VAL A 144 5.96 0.31 4.55
N LEU A 145 4.78 0.84 4.86
CA LEU A 145 3.51 0.27 4.42
C LEU A 145 3.19 0.77 3.01
N GLU A 146 3.52 -0.03 2.01
CA GLU A 146 3.34 0.31 0.60
C GLU A 146 1.89 0.21 0.13
N LEU A 147 1.15 -0.75 0.70
CA LEU A 147 -0.23 -1.01 0.32
C LEU A 147 -1.02 -1.52 1.51
N LEU A 148 -2.23 -1.01 1.67
CA LEU A 148 -3.23 -1.53 2.60
C LEU A 148 -4.61 -1.44 1.95
N ALA A 149 -5.26 -2.57 1.78
CA ALA A 149 -6.61 -2.64 1.28
C ALA A 149 -7.47 -3.59 2.15
N VAL A 150 -8.72 -3.20 2.40
CA VAL A 150 -9.70 -4.04 3.10
C VAL A 150 -11.00 -4.02 2.30
N HIS A 151 -11.50 -5.18 1.95
CA HIS A 151 -12.74 -5.34 1.20
C HIS A 151 -13.88 -4.55 1.86
N PRO A 152 -14.63 -3.70 1.12
CA PRO A 152 -15.64 -2.81 1.70
C PRO A 152 -16.68 -3.52 2.58
N GLY A 153 -17.13 -4.71 2.18
CA GLY A 153 -18.09 -5.52 2.95
C GLY A 153 -17.56 -6.09 4.26
N TYR A 154 -16.24 -6.01 4.50
CA TYR A 154 -15.57 -6.54 5.70
C TYR A 154 -14.81 -5.46 6.48
N GLN A 155 -15.02 -4.19 6.14
CA GLN A 155 -14.44 -3.08 6.89
C GLN A 155 -15.03 -3.05 8.32
N ARG A 156 -14.29 -2.38 9.24
CA ARG A 156 -14.67 -2.23 10.67
C ARG A 156 -14.64 -3.52 11.50
N LEU A 157 -14.24 -4.65 10.91
CA LEU A 157 -14.01 -5.91 11.62
C LEU A 157 -12.60 -6.06 12.19
N GLY A 158 -11.73 -5.04 12.03
CA GLY A 158 -10.38 -5.03 12.57
C GLY A 158 -9.28 -5.50 11.62
N ALA A 159 -9.60 -5.90 10.38
CA ALA A 159 -8.61 -6.40 9.41
C ALA A 159 -7.47 -5.40 9.14
N GLY A 160 -7.81 -4.14 8.83
CA GLY A 160 -6.79 -3.10 8.62
C GLY A 160 -5.91 -2.89 9.86
N THR A 161 -6.53 -2.85 11.05
CA THR A 161 -5.77 -2.72 12.31
C THR A 161 -4.83 -3.91 12.53
N ALA A 162 -5.26 -5.13 12.25
CA ALA A 162 -4.43 -6.32 12.39
C ALA A 162 -3.23 -6.29 11.42
N LEU A 163 -3.46 -5.94 10.15
CA LEU A 163 -2.42 -5.80 9.12
C LEU A 163 -1.39 -4.70 9.46
N VAL A 164 -1.85 -3.53 9.92
CA VAL A 164 -0.94 -2.44 10.32
C VAL A 164 -0.16 -2.81 11.58
N LYS A 165 -0.82 -3.39 12.58
CA LYS A 165 -0.13 -3.84 13.83
C LYS A 165 0.91 -4.92 13.57
N TRP A 166 0.68 -5.80 12.60
CA TRP A 166 1.68 -6.79 12.20
C TRP A 166 2.97 -6.10 11.76
N GLY A 167 2.89 -5.11 10.86
CA GLY A 167 4.05 -4.40 10.36
C GLY A 167 4.70 -3.49 11.39
N THR A 168 3.91 -2.79 12.23
CA THR A 168 4.50 -1.97 13.29
C THR A 168 5.22 -2.80 14.34
N LYS A 169 4.74 -4.02 14.62
CA LYS A 169 5.45 -4.97 15.48
C LYS A 169 6.76 -5.44 14.83
N ALA A 170 6.74 -5.79 13.54
CA ALA A 170 7.95 -6.17 12.81
C ALA A 170 8.97 -5.02 12.72
N ALA A 171 8.51 -3.77 12.65
CA ALA A 171 9.35 -2.58 12.75
C ALA A 171 9.99 -2.44 14.14
N ASP A 172 9.20 -2.64 15.21
CA ASP A 172 9.70 -2.63 16.61
C ASP A 172 10.80 -3.67 16.83
N GLU A 173 10.57 -4.91 16.42
CA GLU A 173 11.53 -6.01 16.54
C GLU A 173 12.86 -5.73 15.82
N ARG A 174 12.85 -4.87 14.80
CA ARG A 174 14.03 -4.47 14.03
C ARG A 174 14.60 -3.12 14.46
N GLY A 175 13.95 -2.41 15.38
CA GLY A 175 14.32 -1.05 15.79
C GLY A 175 14.19 -0.03 14.66
N LEU A 176 13.20 -0.20 13.77
CA LEU A 176 12.98 0.64 12.58
C LEU A 176 11.79 1.58 12.76
N LYS A 177 11.91 2.78 12.21
CA LYS A 177 10.78 3.69 12.02
C LYS A 177 9.80 3.07 11.00
N ALA A 178 8.52 2.97 11.37
CA ALA A 178 7.45 2.62 10.44
C ALA A 178 6.91 3.89 9.77
N VAL A 179 6.68 3.83 8.47
CA VAL A 179 6.13 4.96 7.68
C VAL A 179 5.01 4.52 6.75
N VAL A 180 4.13 5.46 6.40
CA VAL A 180 3.08 5.27 5.39
C VAL A 180 2.74 6.61 4.73
N GLU A 181 2.60 6.60 3.43
CA GLU A 181 1.90 7.62 2.65
C GLU A 181 0.46 7.14 2.44
N GLY A 182 -0.41 7.47 3.39
CA GLY A 182 -1.77 6.95 3.45
C GLY A 182 -2.82 7.95 2.99
N THR A 183 -3.97 7.44 2.57
CA THR A 183 -5.12 8.30 2.28
C THR A 183 -5.72 8.87 3.58
N PRO A 184 -6.29 10.09 3.57
CA PRO A 184 -6.89 10.69 4.77
C PRO A 184 -8.00 9.84 5.40
N VAL A 185 -8.70 9.02 4.61
CA VAL A 185 -9.76 8.14 5.10
C VAL A 185 -9.24 7.07 6.07
N ALA A 186 -7.97 6.65 5.91
CA ALA A 186 -7.33 5.66 6.77
C ALA A 186 -6.60 6.27 7.98
N ARG A 187 -6.54 7.61 8.10
CA ARG A 187 -5.82 8.32 9.16
C ARG A 187 -6.10 7.76 10.55
N ARG A 188 -7.37 7.67 10.92
CA ARG A 188 -7.77 7.18 12.25
C ARG A 188 -7.26 5.78 12.55
N LEU A 189 -7.22 4.91 11.54
CA LEU A 189 -6.66 3.57 11.66
C LEU A 189 -5.17 3.63 12.02
N TYR A 190 -4.41 4.45 11.29
CA TYR A 190 -2.98 4.59 11.50
C TYR A 190 -2.67 5.20 12.88
N GLU A 191 -3.41 6.23 13.30
CA GLU A 191 -3.29 6.83 14.63
C GLU A 191 -3.56 5.81 15.75
N GLN A 192 -4.58 4.95 15.60
CA GLN A 192 -4.86 3.86 16.54
C GLN A 192 -3.75 2.81 16.60
N CYS A 193 -2.92 2.71 15.56
CA CYS A 193 -1.74 1.85 15.52
C CYS A 193 -0.46 2.58 15.96
N GLY A 194 -0.59 3.85 16.39
CA GLY A 194 0.48 4.65 16.96
C GLY A 194 1.28 5.47 15.96
N LEU A 195 0.88 5.51 14.68
CA LEU A 195 1.48 6.43 13.73
C LEU A 195 0.96 7.86 13.96
N ARG A 196 1.77 8.86 13.60
CA ARG A 196 1.43 10.27 13.70
C ARG A 196 1.71 10.97 12.38
N ALA A 197 0.87 11.90 11.98
CA ALA A 197 1.10 12.69 10.79
C ALA A 197 2.27 13.65 11.00
N GLU A 198 3.25 13.59 10.11
CA GLU A 198 4.32 14.59 9.99
C GLU A 198 4.00 15.57 8.87
N ILE A 199 3.30 15.10 7.81
CA ILE A 199 2.80 15.95 6.74
C ILE A 199 1.30 15.69 6.63
N GLU A 200 0.50 16.72 6.91
CA GLU A 200 -0.97 16.65 6.91
C GLU A 200 -1.56 16.54 5.51
N GLU A 201 -0.87 17.08 4.52
CA GLU A 201 -1.24 17.00 3.10
C GLU A 201 0.03 17.03 2.26
N MET A 202 0.32 15.93 1.59
CA MET A 202 1.43 15.85 0.64
C MET A 202 1.10 16.69 -0.61
N ARG A 203 2.06 17.49 -1.05
CA ARG A 203 1.91 18.33 -2.23
C ARG A 203 2.54 17.65 -3.43
N PHE A 204 1.89 17.79 -4.59
CA PHE A 204 2.33 17.23 -5.85
C PHE A 204 2.37 18.35 -6.90
N ASP A 205 3.57 18.70 -7.37
CA ASP A 205 3.78 19.63 -8.46
C ASP A 205 3.91 18.85 -9.77
N VAL A 206 2.84 18.89 -10.55
CA VAL A 206 2.76 18.16 -11.82
C VAL A 206 2.98 19.07 -13.04
N GLY A 207 3.22 20.38 -12.82
CA GLY A 207 3.32 21.36 -13.90
C GLY A 207 1.95 21.79 -14.46
N GLU A 208 1.99 22.85 -15.29
CA GLU A 208 0.77 23.46 -15.85
C GLU A 208 0.04 22.53 -16.81
N GLU A 209 0.77 21.72 -17.57
CA GLU A 209 0.23 20.80 -18.58
C GLU A 209 -0.67 19.72 -17.97
N PHE A 210 -0.46 19.36 -16.71
CA PHE A 210 -1.24 18.34 -16.01
C PHE A 210 -2.14 18.88 -14.90
N ILE A 211 -2.35 20.20 -14.84
CA ILE A 211 -3.11 20.84 -13.75
C ILE A 211 -4.55 20.31 -13.65
N GLY A 212 -5.13 19.86 -14.75
CA GLY A 212 -6.47 19.27 -14.83
C GLY A 212 -6.53 17.80 -14.45
N ARG A 213 -5.39 17.11 -14.30
CA ARG A 213 -5.36 15.70 -13.92
C ARG A 213 -5.56 15.53 -12.41
N ARG A 214 -6.24 14.46 -12.04
CA ARG A 214 -6.54 14.14 -10.64
C ARG A 214 -5.27 13.72 -9.91
N LYS A 215 -4.91 14.47 -8.86
CA LYS A 215 -3.75 14.18 -8.01
C LYS A 215 -4.16 13.38 -6.77
N PRO A 216 -3.26 12.51 -6.24
CA PRO A 216 -3.53 11.80 -5.01
C PRO A 216 -3.62 12.77 -3.82
N LYS A 217 -4.51 12.45 -2.87
CA LYS A 217 -4.57 13.14 -1.56
C LYS A 217 -3.97 12.18 -0.54
N LEU A 218 -2.78 12.50 -0.06
CA LEU A 218 -2.03 11.65 0.87
C LEU A 218 -1.57 12.47 2.09
N ILE A 219 -1.46 11.77 3.20
CA ILE A 219 -0.81 12.19 4.43
C ILE A 219 0.44 11.33 4.63
N TYR A 220 1.53 11.94 5.10
CA TYR A 220 2.72 11.18 5.48
C TYR A 220 2.70 10.97 6.99
N MET A 221 2.71 9.71 7.42
CA MET A 221 2.64 9.36 8.83
C MET A 221 3.78 8.43 9.22
N THR A 222 4.30 8.64 10.43
CA THR A 222 5.42 7.87 10.96
C THR A 222 5.16 7.36 12.37
N ARG A 223 5.93 6.38 12.77
CA ARG A 223 5.96 5.84 14.12
C ARG A 223 7.37 5.38 14.46
N GLU A 224 7.93 5.93 15.53
CA GLU A 224 9.20 5.44 16.08
C GLU A 224 9.03 4.03 16.67
N PRO A 225 10.09 3.19 16.60
CA PRO A 225 10.05 1.85 17.20
C PRO A 225 9.84 1.94 18.72
N LYS A 226 9.11 0.96 19.25
CA LYS A 226 8.94 0.80 20.71
C LYS A 226 9.83 -0.34 21.19
N PHE A 227 10.55 -0.10 22.25
CA PHE A 227 11.44 -1.07 22.92
C PHE A 227 10.76 -1.61 24.16
#